data_3e172e336c15693763d47c6652011f90
#
_entry.id   3e172e336c15693763d47c6652011f90
#
_cell.length_a   1.000
_cell.length_b   1.000
_cell.length_c   1.000
_cell.angle_alpha   90.00
_cell.angle_beta   90.00
_cell.angle_gamma   90.00
#
_symmetry.space_group_name_H-M   'P 1'
#
loop_
_entity.id
_entity.type
_entity.pdbx_description
1 polymer ?
#
loop_
_entity_poly.entity_id
_entity_poly.type
_entity_poly.pdbx_seq_one_letter_code
_entity_poly.pdbx_strand_id
1 'polypeptide(L)'
;MLYLKEYNLFEKETAMQTVGLTALVEKLKLKNLTPDVDMSNIAITTPNINRPALQLAGYFDHFASDRVQIIGYVEYTYLKHLSSEKRVPIYERFLSSEIPCVIFSSRTEPDEEFLELAIKYNKPLLASDQETSPFMAEIIRALSTMLAPCISIHGVLVDVYGEGVLLMGESGVGKSEAALELVKRGHRLVTDDVVEIRKVDEETLIGRSPAITRHFIELRGIGIVDVKELFGVSSIRESKQIDMVIRLEDWDKDKEYDRLGLNEEYTEFLGTKVVCHTLPIRPGRNLAVIVETAAANNRQKKLGYNAAQELYRRVQESISGKGKGTL
;
A
#
# COMPACT_ATOMS: atom_id res chain seq x y z
N MET A 1 16.55 12.36 -19.04
CA MET A 1 15.56 13.39 -18.65
C MET A 1 14.49 13.71 -19.70
N LEU A 2 14.71 13.50 -20.99
CA LEU A 2 13.66 13.72 -22.03
C LEU A 2 12.61 12.59 -22.14
N TYR A 3 12.90 11.38 -21.68
CA TYR A 3 12.00 10.22 -21.78
C TYR A 3 10.94 10.12 -20.66
N LEU A 4 11.12 10.82 -19.54
CA LEU A 4 10.16 10.79 -18.41
C LEU A 4 9.18 11.97 -18.39
N LYS A 5 9.38 13.00 -19.22
CA LYS A 5 8.48 14.16 -19.32
C LYS A 5 7.22 13.93 -20.16
N GLU A 6 7.14 12.86 -20.95
CA GLU A 6 5.95 12.53 -21.76
C GLU A 6 4.91 11.67 -21.02
N TYR A 7 5.24 11.14 -19.85
CA TYR A 7 4.26 10.51 -18.99
C TYR A 7 3.75 11.55 -17.99
N ASN A 8 2.61 12.16 -18.30
CA ASN A 8 1.77 12.89 -17.35
C ASN A 8 1.30 11.91 -16.27
N LEU A 9 2.17 11.59 -15.30
CA LEU A 9 1.91 10.72 -14.15
C LEU A 9 1.32 11.49 -12.97
N PHE A 10 0.91 12.75 -13.20
CA PHE A 10 0.27 13.58 -12.21
C PHE A 10 -1.24 13.40 -12.33
N GLU A 11 -1.85 12.91 -11.26
CA GLU A 11 -3.29 12.70 -11.11
C GLU A 11 -3.90 11.64 -12.05
N LYS A 12 -3.53 10.36 -11.88
CA LYS A 12 -4.51 9.33 -12.16
C LYS A 12 -5.57 9.41 -11.06
N GLU A 13 -6.71 10.03 -11.40
CA GLU A 13 -7.97 9.83 -10.71
C GLU A 13 -8.08 8.41 -10.18
N THR A 14 -8.71 8.28 -9.05
CA THR A 14 -9.11 7.03 -8.37
C THR A 14 -9.92 6.13 -9.33
N ALA A 15 -9.27 5.60 -10.36
CA ALA A 15 -9.83 4.53 -11.15
C ALA A 15 -9.99 3.33 -10.19
N MET A 16 -11.17 2.73 -10.15
CA MET A 16 -11.40 1.47 -9.44
C MET A 16 -10.24 0.55 -9.78
N GLN A 17 -9.36 0.28 -8.80
CA GLN A 17 -8.24 -0.59 -9.04
C GLN A 17 -8.78 -2.01 -9.23
N THR A 18 -8.45 -2.61 -10.36
CA THR A 18 -8.76 -4.00 -10.64
C THR A 18 -7.50 -4.82 -10.49
N VAL A 19 -7.65 -6.06 -10.06
CA VAL A 19 -6.56 -7.02 -9.94
C VAL A 19 -6.76 -8.12 -10.97
N GLY A 20 -5.78 -8.31 -11.85
CA GLY A 20 -5.80 -9.44 -12.78
C GLY A 20 -5.75 -10.76 -12.02
N LEU A 21 -6.56 -11.75 -12.46
CA LEU A 21 -6.61 -13.07 -11.82
C LEU A 21 -5.23 -13.76 -11.81
N THR A 22 -4.44 -13.61 -12.87
CA THR A 22 -3.07 -14.13 -12.96
C THR A 22 -2.17 -13.66 -11.82
N ALA A 23 -2.24 -12.35 -11.48
CA ALA A 23 -1.47 -11.78 -10.38
C ALA A 23 -1.88 -12.35 -9.01
N LEU A 24 -3.18 -12.64 -8.82
CA LEU A 24 -3.67 -13.30 -7.62
C LEU A 24 -3.17 -14.73 -7.53
N VAL A 25 -3.21 -15.48 -8.64
CA VAL A 25 -2.71 -16.88 -8.74
C VAL A 25 -1.24 -16.95 -8.36
N GLU A 26 -0.40 -16.08 -8.90
CA GLU A 26 1.03 -16.00 -8.57
C GLU A 26 1.26 -15.61 -7.10
N LYS A 27 0.53 -14.61 -6.60
CA LYS A 27 0.66 -14.11 -5.22
C LYS A 27 0.36 -15.19 -4.18
N LEU A 28 -0.69 -15.98 -4.42
CA LEU A 28 -1.16 -17.03 -3.50
C LEU A 28 -0.66 -18.44 -3.88
N LYS A 29 0.13 -18.56 -4.95
CA LYS A 29 0.66 -19.82 -5.46
C LYS A 29 -0.43 -20.88 -5.68
N LEU A 30 -1.55 -20.47 -6.30
CA LEU A 30 -2.66 -21.35 -6.56
C LEU A 30 -2.35 -22.32 -7.71
N LYS A 31 -2.79 -23.57 -7.57
CA LYS A 31 -2.71 -24.56 -8.64
C LYS A 31 -3.82 -24.28 -9.65
N ASN A 32 -3.49 -24.14 -10.93
CA ASN A 32 -4.48 -24.04 -12.01
C ASN A 32 -4.97 -25.43 -12.40
N LEU A 33 -6.29 -25.66 -12.31
CA LEU A 33 -6.96 -26.91 -12.67
C LEU A 33 -7.52 -26.91 -14.11
N THR A 34 -7.62 -25.74 -14.73
CA THR A 34 -8.12 -25.52 -16.10
C THR A 34 -7.11 -24.77 -16.95
N PRO A 35 -5.96 -25.36 -17.32
CA PRO A 35 -4.89 -24.68 -18.04
C PRO A 35 -5.31 -24.14 -19.41
N ASP A 36 -6.34 -24.70 -20.01
CA ASP A 36 -6.87 -24.29 -21.32
C ASP A 36 -7.79 -23.06 -21.24
N VAL A 37 -8.16 -22.62 -20.05
CA VAL A 37 -9.00 -21.42 -19.83
C VAL A 37 -8.12 -20.19 -19.69
N ASP A 38 -8.32 -19.19 -20.56
CA ASP A 38 -7.56 -17.94 -20.51
C ASP A 38 -7.98 -17.08 -19.31
N MET A 39 -7.02 -16.76 -18.45
CA MET A 39 -7.19 -15.91 -17.27
C MET A 39 -6.69 -14.47 -17.47
N SER A 40 -6.09 -14.15 -18.62
CA SER A 40 -5.38 -12.87 -18.83
C SER A 40 -6.28 -11.64 -18.75
N ASN A 41 -7.54 -11.79 -19.13
CA ASN A 41 -8.52 -10.71 -19.19
C ASN A 41 -9.50 -10.69 -18.00
N ILE A 42 -9.32 -11.57 -17.02
CA ILE A 42 -10.21 -11.63 -15.87
C ILE A 42 -9.72 -10.66 -14.79
N ALA A 43 -10.59 -9.68 -14.47
CA ALA A 43 -10.33 -8.66 -13.45
C ALA A 43 -11.20 -8.88 -12.22
N ILE A 44 -10.59 -8.82 -11.05
CA ILE A 44 -11.25 -8.84 -9.74
C ILE A 44 -11.37 -7.39 -9.27
N THR A 45 -12.58 -6.98 -8.88
CA THR A 45 -12.92 -5.60 -8.52
C THR A 45 -13.22 -5.40 -7.04
N THR A 46 -13.38 -6.50 -6.29
CA THR A 46 -13.73 -6.46 -4.86
C THR A 46 -12.83 -7.39 -4.04
N PRO A 47 -12.44 -7.00 -2.83
CA PRO A 47 -11.70 -7.88 -1.92
C PRO A 47 -12.60 -8.94 -1.26
N ASN A 48 -13.92 -8.77 -1.38
CA ASN A 48 -14.87 -9.71 -0.82
C ASN A 48 -14.88 -11.01 -1.61
N ILE A 49 -15.03 -12.10 -0.90
CA ILE A 49 -15.18 -13.45 -1.45
C ILE A 49 -16.59 -13.97 -1.22
N ASN A 50 -16.96 -15.04 -1.89
CA ASN A 50 -18.21 -15.75 -1.64
C ASN A 50 -17.98 -17.26 -1.40
N ARG A 51 -18.76 -17.84 -0.49
CA ARG A 51 -18.91 -19.29 -0.34
C ARG A 51 -20.26 -19.68 -0.91
N PRO A 52 -20.31 -20.35 -2.06
CA PRO A 52 -21.55 -20.55 -2.82
C PRO A 52 -22.43 -21.68 -2.25
N ALA A 53 -22.51 -21.86 -0.93
CA ALA A 53 -23.24 -22.97 -0.30
C ALA A 53 -24.72 -23.00 -0.70
N LEU A 54 -25.40 -21.85 -0.72
CA LEU A 54 -26.80 -21.75 -1.13
C LEU A 54 -26.97 -21.96 -2.65
N GLN A 55 -26.04 -21.44 -3.45
CA GLN A 55 -26.06 -21.61 -4.90
C GLN A 55 -25.91 -23.08 -5.27
N LEU A 56 -25.01 -23.78 -4.59
CA LEU A 56 -24.80 -25.23 -4.79
C LEU A 56 -25.98 -26.05 -4.24
N ALA A 57 -26.85 -25.50 -3.42
CA ALA A 57 -28.15 -26.06 -3.03
C ALA A 57 -29.31 -25.64 -3.96
N GLY A 58 -29.02 -24.87 -5.03
CA GLY A 58 -30.01 -24.47 -6.05
C GLY A 58 -30.67 -23.09 -5.81
N TYR A 59 -30.26 -22.34 -4.76
CA TYR A 59 -30.80 -21.00 -4.48
C TYR A 59 -29.86 -19.91 -4.95
N PHE A 60 -30.30 -19.06 -5.90
CA PHE A 60 -29.47 -18.06 -6.56
C PHE A 60 -29.90 -16.60 -6.31
N ASP A 61 -30.97 -16.36 -5.56
CA ASP A 61 -31.37 -15.00 -5.27
C ASP A 61 -30.29 -14.30 -4.47
N HIS A 62 -29.95 -13.05 -4.87
CA HIS A 62 -28.88 -12.26 -4.27
C HIS A 62 -27.48 -12.91 -4.36
N PHE A 63 -27.23 -13.70 -5.39
CA PHE A 63 -25.92 -14.30 -5.62
C PHE A 63 -24.85 -13.23 -5.92
N ALA A 64 -23.81 -13.18 -5.09
CA ALA A 64 -22.65 -12.30 -5.27
C ALA A 64 -21.69 -12.91 -6.32
N SER A 65 -22.09 -12.86 -7.58
CA SER A 65 -21.33 -13.47 -8.69
C SER A 65 -20.06 -12.70 -9.05
N ASP A 66 -20.00 -11.40 -8.73
CA ASP A 66 -18.82 -10.53 -8.92
C ASP A 66 -17.61 -10.91 -8.07
N ARG A 67 -17.78 -11.81 -7.09
CA ARG A 67 -16.75 -12.20 -6.13
C ARG A 67 -16.04 -13.49 -6.53
N VAL A 68 -14.80 -13.63 -6.05
CA VAL A 68 -14.10 -14.92 -6.09
C VAL A 68 -14.89 -15.95 -5.29
N GLN A 69 -15.19 -17.09 -5.91
CA GLN A 69 -15.98 -18.17 -5.30
C GLN A 69 -15.05 -19.19 -4.63
N ILE A 70 -15.30 -19.55 -3.36
CA ILE A 70 -14.49 -20.53 -2.64
C ILE A 70 -15.34 -21.72 -2.25
N ILE A 71 -14.97 -22.89 -2.75
CA ILE A 71 -15.58 -24.17 -2.39
C ILE A 71 -14.67 -24.86 -1.38
N GLY A 72 -15.18 -25.04 -0.18
CA GLY A 72 -14.49 -25.77 0.90
C GLY A 72 -14.94 -27.23 1.01
N TYR A 73 -14.40 -27.89 2.03
CA TYR A 73 -14.69 -29.32 2.28
C TYR A 73 -16.18 -29.60 2.50
N VAL A 74 -16.91 -28.69 3.14
CA VAL A 74 -18.35 -28.87 3.43
C VAL A 74 -19.17 -28.85 2.14
N GLU A 75 -18.96 -27.85 1.30
CA GLU A 75 -19.62 -27.70 0.01
C GLU A 75 -19.26 -28.89 -0.91
N TYR A 76 -17.99 -29.25 -0.93
CA TYR A 76 -17.51 -30.38 -1.71
C TYR A 76 -18.17 -31.71 -1.30
N THR A 77 -18.26 -32.03 -0.02
CA THR A 77 -18.91 -33.25 0.47
C THR A 77 -20.40 -33.24 0.19
N TYR A 78 -21.08 -32.10 0.32
CA TYR A 78 -22.48 -31.93 -0.05
C TYR A 78 -22.72 -32.28 -1.52
N LEU A 79 -21.90 -31.75 -2.44
CA LEU A 79 -22.01 -32.04 -3.87
C LEU A 79 -21.84 -33.54 -4.19
N LYS A 80 -20.95 -34.23 -3.50
CA LYS A 80 -20.76 -35.68 -3.66
C LYS A 80 -21.97 -36.53 -3.25
N HIS A 81 -22.85 -36.02 -2.40
CA HIS A 81 -24.09 -36.72 -2.02
C HIS A 81 -25.21 -36.52 -3.05
N LEU A 82 -25.07 -35.60 -4.00
CA LEU A 82 -26.06 -35.39 -5.05
C LEU A 82 -25.81 -36.36 -6.23
N SER A 83 -26.92 -36.87 -6.80
CA SER A 83 -26.82 -37.59 -8.09
C SER A 83 -26.49 -36.61 -9.23
N SER A 84 -25.86 -37.10 -10.32
CA SER A 84 -25.55 -36.31 -11.51
C SER A 84 -26.75 -35.53 -12.06
N GLU A 85 -27.94 -36.18 -12.10
CA GLU A 85 -29.17 -35.53 -12.54
C GLU A 85 -29.55 -34.27 -11.74
N LYS A 86 -29.18 -34.21 -10.45
CA LYS A 86 -29.46 -33.06 -9.59
C LYS A 86 -28.34 -32.05 -9.61
N ARG A 87 -27.08 -32.48 -9.66
CA ARG A 87 -25.94 -31.54 -9.55
C ARG A 87 -25.59 -30.85 -10.86
N VAL A 88 -25.70 -31.52 -12.02
CA VAL A 88 -25.37 -30.93 -13.33
C VAL A 88 -26.15 -29.64 -13.62
N PRO A 89 -27.48 -29.56 -13.46
CA PRO A 89 -28.22 -28.31 -13.66
C PRO A 89 -27.78 -27.19 -12.70
N ILE A 90 -27.37 -27.54 -11.48
CA ILE A 90 -26.84 -26.57 -10.50
C ILE A 90 -25.48 -26.04 -10.97
N TYR A 91 -24.59 -26.93 -11.42
CA TYR A 91 -23.28 -26.57 -11.97
C TYR A 91 -23.41 -25.68 -13.20
N GLU A 92 -24.28 -26.00 -14.13
CA GLU A 92 -24.53 -25.20 -15.32
C GLU A 92 -24.99 -23.80 -14.95
N ARG A 93 -25.97 -23.67 -14.05
CA ARG A 93 -26.46 -22.36 -13.60
C ARG A 93 -25.40 -21.56 -12.85
N PHE A 94 -24.58 -22.21 -12.02
CA PHE A 94 -23.50 -21.59 -11.26
C PHE A 94 -22.37 -21.11 -12.18
N LEU A 95 -21.88 -21.99 -13.07
CA LEU A 95 -20.77 -21.67 -13.96
C LEU A 95 -21.13 -20.76 -15.13
N SER A 96 -22.43 -20.70 -15.53
CA SER A 96 -22.90 -19.72 -16.51
C SER A 96 -23.02 -18.30 -15.96
N SER A 97 -22.92 -18.11 -14.64
CA SER A 97 -22.96 -16.80 -14.01
C SER A 97 -21.66 -16.03 -14.24
N GLU A 98 -21.68 -14.70 -14.03
CA GLU A 98 -20.52 -13.80 -14.22
C GLU A 98 -19.49 -13.90 -13.08
N ILE A 99 -19.10 -15.12 -12.72
CA ILE A 99 -18.08 -15.36 -11.69
C ILE A 99 -16.66 -15.20 -12.27
N PRO A 100 -15.71 -14.57 -11.55
CA PRO A 100 -14.34 -14.43 -12.02
C PRO A 100 -13.56 -15.76 -12.01
N CYS A 101 -13.72 -16.56 -10.97
CA CYS A 101 -13.10 -17.87 -10.83
C CYS A 101 -13.72 -18.66 -9.67
N VAL A 102 -13.41 -19.97 -9.62
CA VAL A 102 -13.72 -20.83 -8.48
C VAL A 102 -12.42 -21.39 -7.91
N ILE A 103 -12.26 -21.32 -6.58
CA ILE A 103 -11.09 -21.85 -5.88
C ILE A 103 -11.53 -22.97 -4.95
N PHE A 104 -10.99 -24.16 -5.15
CA PHE A 104 -11.16 -25.30 -4.26
C PHE A 104 -10.11 -25.22 -3.15
N SER A 105 -10.54 -25.32 -1.90
CA SER A 105 -9.64 -25.30 -0.72
C SER A 105 -9.66 -26.65 0.01
N SER A 106 -8.79 -26.82 1.00
CA SER A 106 -8.72 -28.05 1.83
C SER A 106 -8.39 -29.30 1.02
N ARG A 107 -7.56 -29.18 -0.02
CA ARG A 107 -7.17 -30.28 -0.91
C ARG A 107 -8.37 -30.99 -1.56
N THR A 108 -9.44 -30.24 -1.78
CA THR A 108 -10.58 -30.73 -2.57
C THR A 108 -10.34 -30.47 -4.05
N GLU A 109 -10.87 -31.31 -4.91
CA GLU A 109 -10.77 -31.18 -6.37
C GLU A 109 -12.17 -31.35 -7.00
N PRO A 110 -12.49 -30.61 -8.08
CA PRO A 110 -13.76 -30.75 -8.76
C PRO A 110 -13.96 -32.20 -9.29
N ASP A 111 -15.19 -32.64 -9.40
CA ASP A 111 -15.52 -33.82 -10.17
C ASP A 111 -15.42 -33.55 -11.68
N GLU A 112 -15.44 -34.60 -12.49
CA GLU A 112 -15.27 -34.53 -13.94
C GLU A 112 -16.35 -33.67 -14.60
N GLU A 113 -17.60 -33.78 -14.17
CA GLU A 113 -18.72 -32.98 -14.68
C GLU A 113 -18.56 -31.49 -14.40
N PHE A 114 -18.07 -31.14 -13.20
CA PHE A 114 -17.79 -29.74 -12.85
C PHE A 114 -16.64 -29.16 -13.70
N LEU A 115 -15.59 -29.98 -13.92
CA LEU A 115 -14.43 -29.58 -14.72
C LEU A 115 -14.82 -29.35 -16.20
N GLU A 116 -15.55 -30.27 -16.80
CA GLU A 116 -16.03 -30.15 -18.19
C GLU A 116 -16.91 -28.89 -18.38
N LEU A 117 -17.82 -28.66 -17.45
CA LEU A 117 -18.69 -27.48 -17.50
C LEU A 117 -17.91 -26.18 -17.26
N ALA A 118 -16.91 -26.18 -16.40
CA ALA A 118 -16.06 -24.98 -16.21
C ALA A 118 -15.30 -24.61 -17.48
N ILE A 119 -14.75 -25.60 -18.20
CA ILE A 119 -14.11 -25.40 -19.51
C ILE A 119 -15.15 -24.89 -20.53
N LYS A 120 -16.34 -25.52 -20.61
CA LYS A 120 -17.42 -25.09 -21.50
C LYS A 120 -17.83 -23.63 -21.30
N TYR A 121 -17.92 -23.17 -20.05
CA TYR A 121 -18.30 -21.82 -19.70
C TYR A 121 -17.10 -20.85 -19.55
N ASN A 122 -15.89 -21.29 -19.89
CA ASN A 122 -14.65 -20.51 -19.80
C ASN A 122 -14.43 -19.92 -18.38
N LYS A 123 -14.64 -20.75 -17.35
CA LYS A 123 -14.45 -20.36 -15.94
C LYS A 123 -13.18 -21.00 -15.37
N PRO A 124 -12.20 -20.20 -14.90
CA PRO A 124 -11.00 -20.72 -14.26
C PRO A 124 -11.32 -21.46 -12.97
N LEU A 125 -10.81 -22.68 -12.86
CA LEU A 125 -10.79 -23.43 -11.61
C LEU A 125 -9.37 -23.47 -11.04
N LEU A 126 -9.26 -23.11 -9.78
CA LEU A 126 -8.01 -23.04 -9.04
C LEU A 126 -8.08 -23.90 -7.78
N ALA A 127 -6.95 -24.28 -7.22
CA ALA A 127 -6.89 -25.03 -5.97
C ALA A 127 -5.85 -24.48 -5.01
N SER A 128 -6.16 -24.60 -3.71
CA SER A 128 -5.26 -24.35 -2.59
C SER A 128 -5.24 -25.54 -1.65
N ASP A 129 -4.06 -25.91 -1.17
CA ASP A 129 -3.89 -27.00 -0.19
C ASP A 129 -4.29 -26.59 1.23
N GLN A 130 -4.47 -25.30 1.47
CA GLN A 130 -4.80 -24.75 2.77
C GLN A 130 -6.25 -25.07 3.18
N GLU A 131 -6.47 -25.15 4.50
CA GLU A 131 -7.82 -25.20 5.05
C GLU A 131 -8.63 -23.94 4.70
N THR A 132 -9.93 -24.11 4.53
CA THR A 132 -10.82 -23.06 4.01
C THR A 132 -10.73 -21.76 4.83
N SER A 133 -10.80 -21.82 6.17
CA SER A 133 -10.85 -20.60 7.00
C SER A 133 -9.56 -19.77 7.00
N PRO A 134 -8.36 -20.36 7.18
CA PRO A 134 -7.09 -19.63 7.02
C PRO A 134 -6.92 -19.09 5.59
N PHE A 135 -7.27 -19.86 4.57
CA PHE A 135 -7.18 -19.44 3.18
C PHE A 135 -8.08 -18.25 2.88
N MET A 136 -9.32 -18.23 3.40
CA MET A 136 -10.24 -17.09 3.25
C MET A 136 -9.65 -15.82 3.84
N ALA A 137 -9.02 -15.89 5.00
CA ALA A 137 -8.38 -14.72 5.62
C ALA A 137 -7.18 -14.24 4.79
N GLU A 138 -6.42 -15.15 4.20
CA GLU A 138 -5.27 -14.82 3.36
C GLU A 138 -5.69 -14.16 2.04
N ILE A 139 -6.67 -14.73 1.32
CA ILE A 139 -7.13 -14.17 0.05
C ILE A 139 -7.80 -12.81 0.23
N ILE A 140 -8.61 -12.60 1.28
CA ILE A 140 -9.21 -11.30 1.57
C ILE A 140 -8.11 -10.26 1.83
N ARG A 141 -7.09 -10.58 2.62
CA ARG A 141 -5.96 -9.69 2.88
C ARG A 141 -5.17 -9.40 1.61
N ALA A 142 -4.91 -10.42 0.78
CA ALA A 142 -4.21 -10.24 -0.48
C ALA A 142 -4.99 -9.30 -1.41
N LEU A 143 -6.28 -9.57 -1.62
CA LEU A 143 -7.15 -8.73 -2.46
C LEU A 143 -7.30 -7.31 -1.91
N SER A 144 -7.51 -7.14 -0.60
CA SER A 144 -7.57 -5.80 0.03
C SER A 144 -6.30 -5.01 -0.21
N THR A 145 -5.14 -5.67 -0.10
CA THR A 145 -3.85 -5.02 -0.37
C THR A 145 -3.66 -4.69 -1.86
N MET A 146 -4.06 -5.59 -2.76
CA MET A 146 -3.88 -5.40 -4.20
C MET A 146 -4.85 -4.37 -4.79
N LEU A 147 -6.08 -4.31 -4.25
CA LEU A 147 -7.13 -3.37 -4.66
C LEU A 147 -7.07 -2.02 -3.91
N ALA A 148 -6.18 -1.89 -2.93
CA ALA A 148 -6.07 -0.66 -2.15
C ALA A 148 -5.77 0.54 -3.05
N PRO A 149 -6.46 1.69 -2.85
CA PRO A 149 -6.20 2.90 -3.60
C PRO A 149 -4.71 3.26 -3.58
N CYS A 150 -4.18 3.63 -4.75
CA CYS A 150 -2.77 3.94 -4.92
C CYS A 150 -2.61 5.19 -5.80
N ILE A 151 -1.75 6.09 -5.36
CA ILE A 151 -1.33 7.26 -6.13
C ILE A 151 0.19 7.25 -6.28
N SER A 152 0.69 7.88 -7.34
CA SER A 152 2.12 8.13 -7.52
C SER A 152 2.37 9.64 -7.39
N ILE A 153 3.32 10.01 -6.55
CA ILE A 153 3.69 11.41 -6.34
C ILE A 153 5.19 11.60 -6.53
N HIS A 154 5.58 12.83 -6.88
CA HIS A 154 6.99 13.19 -6.92
C HIS A 154 7.51 13.51 -5.51
N GLY A 155 8.54 12.80 -5.08
CA GLY A 155 9.13 12.94 -3.75
C GLY A 155 10.16 11.89 -3.43
N VAL A 156 10.72 11.96 -2.24
CA VAL A 156 11.70 11.02 -1.70
C VAL A 156 11.21 10.48 -0.37
N LEU A 157 11.19 9.17 -0.22
CA LEU A 157 10.79 8.54 1.04
C LEU A 157 11.99 7.88 1.71
N VAL A 158 12.24 8.24 2.97
CA VAL A 158 13.33 7.72 3.79
C VAL A 158 12.79 7.22 5.13
N ASP A 159 13.30 6.10 5.61
CA ASP A 159 13.06 5.59 6.98
C ASP A 159 14.11 6.22 7.90
N VAL A 160 13.70 7.17 8.73
CA VAL A 160 14.56 7.92 9.65
C VAL A 160 14.20 7.57 11.09
N TYR A 161 15.07 6.85 11.78
CA TYR A 161 14.83 6.34 13.15
C TYR A 161 13.53 5.53 13.32
N GLY A 162 13.07 4.88 12.26
CA GLY A 162 11.80 4.15 12.26
C GLY A 162 10.58 5.00 11.91
N GLU A 163 10.71 6.29 11.66
CA GLU A 163 9.67 7.15 11.09
C GLU A 163 9.83 7.22 9.56
N GLY A 164 8.75 7.03 8.80
CA GLY A 164 8.74 7.24 7.36
C GLY A 164 8.55 8.71 7.04
N VAL A 165 9.62 9.32 6.55
CA VAL A 165 9.65 10.75 6.21
C VAL A 165 9.57 10.91 4.69
N LEU A 166 8.50 11.54 4.22
CA LEU A 166 8.29 11.88 2.83
C LEU A 166 8.77 13.31 2.57
N LEU A 167 9.85 13.45 1.80
CA LEU A 167 10.39 14.72 1.36
C LEU A 167 9.70 15.14 0.06
N MET A 168 9.05 16.31 0.06
CA MET A 168 8.40 16.91 -1.10
C MET A 168 8.98 18.29 -1.39
N GLY A 169 8.79 18.80 -2.59
CA GLY A 169 9.27 20.12 -3.01
C GLY A 169 9.66 20.12 -4.48
N GLU A 170 9.99 21.29 -5.00
CA GLU A 170 10.34 21.47 -6.41
C GLU A 170 11.57 20.65 -6.81
N SER A 171 11.68 20.39 -8.13
CA SER A 171 12.85 19.67 -8.67
C SER A 171 14.11 20.54 -8.48
N GLY A 172 15.16 19.92 -7.89
CA GLY A 172 16.42 20.62 -7.63
C GLY A 172 16.55 21.27 -6.28
N VAL A 173 15.53 21.16 -5.42
CA VAL A 173 15.54 21.73 -4.07
C VAL A 173 16.46 20.98 -3.08
N GLY A 174 17.08 19.86 -3.51
CA GLY A 174 18.02 19.09 -2.68
C GLY A 174 17.42 17.86 -1.99
N LYS A 175 16.28 17.33 -2.45
CA LYS A 175 15.64 16.12 -1.86
C LYS A 175 16.55 14.89 -1.91
N SER A 176 17.08 14.59 -3.09
CA SER A 176 17.94 13.42 -3.32
C SER A 176 19.27 13.53 -2.58
N GLU A 177 19.87 14.73 -2.53
CA GLU A 177 21.08 14.99 -1.78
C GLU A 177 20.85 14.81 -0.26
N ALA A 178 19.73 15.31 0.25
CA ALA A 178 19.34 15.11 1.65
C ALA A 178 19.13 13.63 1.98
N ALA A 179 18.48 12.86 1.07
CA ALA A 179 18.28 11.43 1.24
C ALA A 179 19.62 10.67 1.26
N LEU A 180 20.55 10.99 0.36
CA LEU A 180 21.87 10.39 0.35
C LEU A 180 22.66 10.68 1.63
N GLU A 181 22.60 11.92 2.12
CA GLU A 181 23.21 12.28 3.41
C GLU A 181 22.60 11.47 4.56
N LEU A 182 21.27 11.31 4.59
CA LEU A 182 20.56 10.47 5.57
C LEU A 182 21.01 9.01 5.49
N VAL A 183 21.16 8.45 4.29
CA VAL A 183 21.67 7.09 4.07
C VAL A 183 23.08 6.93 4.65
N LYS A 184 24.00 7.89 4.39
CA LYS A 184 25.35 7.90 4.95
C LYS A 184 25.38 7.96 6.49
N ARG A 185 24.32 8.51 7.09
CA ARG A 185 24.12 8.56 8.55
C ARG A 185 23.48 7.30 9.13
N GLY A 186 23.18 6.28 8.29
CA GLY A 186 22.64 4.99 8.71
C GLY A 186 21.12 4.87 8.61
N HIS A 187 20.44 5.81 7.96
CA HIS A 187 19.03 5.70 7.61
C HIS A 187 18.83 4.90 6.32
N ARG A 188 17.58 4.60 5.96
CA ARG A 188 17.27 3.70 4.85
C ARG A 188 16.47 4.42 3.78
N LEU A 189 16.94 4.36 2.55
CA LEU A 189 16.19 4.82 1.39
C LEU A 189 15.05 3.84 1.10
N VAL A 190 13.85 4.37 0.87
CA VAL A 190 12.72 3.61 0.32
C VAL A 190 12.60 3.87 -1.17
N THR A 191 12.56 5.12 -1.57
CA THR A 191 12.50 5.53 -2.99
C THR A 191 12.98 6.97 -3.16
N ASP A 192 13.51 7.24 -4.36
CA ASP A 192 13.81 8.58 -4.86
C ASP A 192 12.95 8.87 -6.10
N ASP A 193 12.64 10.15 -6.34
CA ASP A 193 11.90 10.69 -7.46
C ASP A 193 10.39 10.35 -7.48
N VAL A 194 10.00 9.09 -7.45
CA VAL A 194 8.60 8.65 -7.48
C VAL A 194 8.28 7.79 -6.27
N VAL A 195 7.24 8.19 -5.53
CA VAL A 195 6.69 7.45 -4.39
C VAL A 195 5.30 6.93 -4.75
N GLU A 196 5.15 5.61 -4.84
CA GLU A 196 3.83 4.98 -4.89
C GLU A 196 3.24 4.92 -3.48
N ILE A 197 2.18 5.67 -3.23
CA ILE A 197 1.47 5.70 -1.95
C ILE A 197 0.21 4.86 -2.07
N ARG A 198 0.08 3.89 -1.17
CA ARG A 198 -1.08 3.01 -1.06
C ARG A 198 -1.76 3.17 0.28
N LYS A 199 -3.08 3.32 0.26
CA LYS A 199 -3.90 3.34 1.48
C LYS A 199 -4.23 1.90 1.88
N VAL A 200 -3.71 1.46 3.02
CA VAL A 200 -3.89 0.08 3.53
C VAL A 200 -5.11 -0.02 4.44
N ASP A 201 -5.34 1.02 5.24
CA ASP A 201 -6.52 1.20 6.09
C ASP A 201 -6.89 2.69 6.22
N GLU A 202 -7.84 3.03 7.08
CA GLU A 202 -8.34 4.40 7.19
C GLU A 202 -7.27 5.42 7.59
N GLU A 203 -6.25 5.02 8.34
CA GLU A 203 -5.22 5.89 8.90
C GLU A 203 -3.81 5.59 8.35
N THR A 204 -3.62 4.48 7.63
CA THR A 204 -2.29 3.99 7.25
C THR A 204 -2.02 4.14 5.76
N LEU A 205 -1.00 4.93 5.45
CA LEU A 205 -0.43 5.08 4.12
C LEU A 205 0.94 4.40 4.06
N ILE A 206 1.14 3.54 3.07
CA ILE A 206 2.42 2.87 2.81
C ILE A 206 3.02 3.43 1.51
N GLY A 207 4.22 3.96 1.61
CA GLY A 207 5.01 4.37 0.45
C GLY A 207 6.01 3.29 0.03
N ARG A 208 6.20 3.15 -1.28
CA ARG A 208 7.20 2.24 -1.88
C ARG A 208 7.76 2.80 -3.17
N SER A 209 8.85 2.20 -3.63
CA SER A 209 9.42 2.48 -4.96
C SER A 209 8.67 1.72 -6.04
N PRO A 210 8.47 2.32 -7.24
CA PRO A 210 8.20 1.57 -8.46
C PRO A 210 9.30 0.52 -8.71
N ALA A 211 8.93 -0.62 -9.31
CA ALA A 211 9.87 -1.71 -9.52
C ALA A 211 11.10 -1.30 -10.37
N ILE A 212 10.88 -0.41 -11.36
CA ILE A 212 11.90 0.04 -12.31
C ILE A 212 12.96 0.94 -11.65
N THR A 213 12.55 1.81 -10.70
CA THR A 213 13.43 2.81 -10.05
C THR A 213 13.93 2.37 -8.69
N ARG A 214 13.65 1.13 -8.30
CA ARG A 214 13.99 0.59 -6.98
C ARG A 214 15.49 0.66 -6.72
N HIS A 215 15.88 1.23 -5.57
CA HIS A 215 17.24 1.42 -5.07
C HIS A 215 18.07 2.50 -5.78
N PHE A 216 17.56 3.07 -6.87
CA PHE A 216 18.27 4.11 -7.58
C PHE A 216 17.96 5.50 -6.99
N ILE A 217 18.97 6.37 -7.06
CA ILE A 217 18.89 7.79 -6.70
C ILE A 217 19.55 8.60 -7.84
N GLU A 218 18.91 9.71 -8.24
CA GLU A 218 19.46 10.62 -9.23
C GLU A 218 20.19 11.79 -8.54
N LEU A 219 21.47 11.94 -8.82
CA LEU A 219 22.30 13.03 -8.31
C LEU A 219 22.75 13.92 -9.48
N ARG A 220 22.36 15.18 -9.45
CA ARG A 220 22.74 16.13 -10.50
C ARG A 220 24.26 16.28 -10.57
N GLY A 221 24.81 16.13 -11.79
CA GLY A 221 26.26 16.19 -12.06
C GLY A 221 27.01 14.87 -11.84
N ILE A 222 26.38 13.87 -11.20
CA ILE A 222 26.95 12.52 -11.02
C ILE A 222 26.19 11.51 -11.90
N GLY A 223 24.85 11.61 -11.94
CA GLY A 223 23.97 10.68 -12.63
C GLY A 223 23.21 9.75 -11.70
N ILE A 224 22.84 8.58 -12.21
CA ILE A 224 22.09 7.57 -11.46
C ILE A 224 23.05 6.69 -10.64
N VAL A 225 22.72 6.50 -9.37
CA VAL A 225 23.52 5.75 -8.40
C VAL A 225 22.65 4.66 -7.77
N ASP A 226 23.16 3.43 -7.70
CA ASP A 226 22.53 2.33 -6.96
C ASP A 226 22.95 2.40 -5.48
N VAL A 227 22.02 2.77 -4.62
CA VAL A 227 22.23 2.93 -3.16
C VAL A 227 22.53 1.59 -2.50
N LYS A 228 21.89 0.51 -2.95
CA LYS A 228 22.10 -0.83 -2.41
C LYS A 228 23.49 -1.34 -2.70
N GLU A 229 23.99 -1.15 -3.94
CA GLU A 229 25.33 -1.58 -4.32
C GLU A 229 26.42 -0.75 -3.65
N LEU A 230 26.21 0.56 -3.43
CA LEU A 230 27.21 1.44 -2.81
C LEU A 230 27.25 1.33 -1.27
N PHE A 231 26.10 1.21 -0.61
CA PHE A 231 26.01 1.29 0.85
C PHE A 231 25.52 0.01 1.52
N GLY A 232 25.23 -1.03 0.74
CA GLY A 232 24.80 -2.32 1.20
C GLY A 232 23.28 -2.41 1.44
N VAL A 233 22.81 -3.64 1.67
CA VAL A 233 21.38 -3.98 1.83
C VAL A 233 20.73 -3.30 3.05
N SER A 234 21.54 -2.94 4.04
CA SER A 234 21.06 -2.23 5.24
C SER A 234 20.65 -0.78 4.99
N SER A 235 21.08 -0.20 3.86
CA SER A 235 20.80 1.19 3.47
C SER A 235 19.46 1.39 2.75
N ILE A 236 18.77 0.31 2.44
CA ILE A 236 17.50 0.33 1.70
C ILE A 236 16.35 -0.30 2.49
N ARG A 237 15.14 0.06 2.09
CA ARG A 237 13.89 -0.55 2.56
C ARG A 237 12.88 -0.62 1.42
N GLU A 238 12.14 -1.71 1.27
CA GLU A 238 11.21 -1.89 0.16
C GLU A 238 9.95 -1.04 0.27
N SER A 239 9.47 -0.85 1.51
CA SER A 239 8.28 -0.04 1.79
C SER A 239 8.31 0.50 3.21
N LYS A 240 7.65 1.61 3.45
CA LYS A 240 7.53 2.22 4.76
C LYS A 240 6.20 2.95 4.91
N GLN A 241 5.60 2.89 6.10
CA GLN A 241 4.50 3.78 6.46
C GLN A 241 4.97 5.22 6.38
N ILE A 242 4.13 6.10 5.83
CA ILE A 242 4.38 7.53 5.79
C ILE A 242 3.90 8.14 7.11
N ASP A 243 4.83 8.50 7.96
CA ASP A 243 4.55 9.02 9.30
C ASP A 243 4.49 10.53 9.33
N MET A 244 5.22 11.20 8.42
CA MET A 244 5.24 12.64 8.29
C MET A 244 5.71 13.07 6.90
N VAL A 245 5.34 14.29 6.53
CA VAL A 245 5.77 14.96 5.30
C VAL A 245 6.64 16.15 5.68
N ILE A 246 7.74 16.32 4.95
CA ILE A 246 8.55 17.53 4.98
C ILE A 246 8.50 18.15 3.60
N ARG A 247 7.89 19.33 3.51
CA ARG A 247 7.85 20.12 2.28
C ARG A 247 9.03 21.10 2.28
N LEU A 248 9.93 20.89 1.33
CA LEU A 248 11.09 21.73 1.11
C LEU A 248 10.69 22.86 0.14
N GLU A 249 10.93 24.12 0.51
CA GLU A 249 10.67 25.26 -0.37
C GLU A 249 11.83 26.26 -0.27
N ASP A 250 12.03 27.04 -1.33
CA ASP A 250 13.00 28.12 -1.30
C ASP A 250 12.61 29.15 -0.25
N TRP A 251 13.61 29.73 0.39
CA TRP A 251 13.38 30.76 1.40
C TRP A 251 12.69 31.98 0.78
N ASP A 252 11.52 32.29 1.30
CA ASP A 252 10.78 33.52 0.99
C ASP A 252 10.85 34.48 2.23
N LYS A 253 11.38 35.69 2.00
CA LYS A 253 11.50 36.68 3.06
C LYS A 253 10.16 37.30 3.47
N ASP A 254 9.16 37.23 2.59
CA ASP A 254 7.84 37.84 2.78
C ASP A 254 6.85 36.84 3.39
N LYS A 255 7.28 35.54 3.57
CA LYS A 255 6.50 34.48 4.21
C LYS A 255 6.90 34.28 5.67
N GLU A 256 5.91 34.25 6.55
CA GLU A 256 6.11 33.86 7.94
C GLU A 256 6.19 32.34 8.08
N TYR A 257 7.25 31.89 8.74
CA TYR A 257 7.46 30.46 9.04
C TYR A 257 7.19 30.20 10.51
N ASP A 258 6.47 29.12 10.82
CA ASP A 258 6.24 28.72 12.21
C ASP A 258 7.58 28.43 12.90
N ARG A 259 7.85 29.16 13.99
CA ARG A 259 9.07 29.02 14.79
C ARG A 259 8.85 28.21 16.06
N LEU A 260 7.62 28.09 16.50
CA LEU A 260 7.29 27.48 17.77
C LEU A 260 6.80 26.03 17.61
N GLY A 261 6.28 25.65 16.45
CA GLY A 261 5.74 24.33 16.22
C GLY A 261 4.49 24.03 17.05
N LEU A 262 3.72 25.07 17.41
CA LEU A 262 2.48 24.95 18.18
C LEU A 262 1.31 24.56 17.29
N ASN A 263 1.33 25.00 16.03
CA ASN A 263 0.31 24.67 15.04
C ASN A 263 0.79 23.49 14.21
N GLU A 264 -0.01 22.44 14.13
CA GLU A 264 0.26 21.30 13.25
C GLU A 264 -0.40 21.53 11.90
N GLU A 265 0.41 21.50 10.86
CA GLU A 265 -0.06 21.48 9.48
C GLU A 265 -0.23 20.02 9.03
N TYR A 266 -1.15 19.79 8.12
CA TYR A 266 -1.42 18.47 7.55
C TYR A 266 -1.46 18.55 6.03
N THR A 267 -1.02 17.48 5.39
CA THR A 267 -1.28 17.22 3.97
C THR A 267 -2.13 15.97 3.85
N GLU A 268 -2.89 15.86 2.77
CA GLU A 268 -3.84 14.76 2.61
C GLU A 268 -3.47 13.93 1.38
N PHE A 269 -3.44 12.60 1.56
CA PHE A 269 -3.31 11.64 0.47
C PHE A 269 -4.40 10.59 0.61
N LEU A 270 -5.16 10.33 -0.45
CA LEU A 270 -6.21 9.30 -0.47
C LEU A 270 -7.22 9.44 0.70
N GLY A 271 -7.53 10.66 1.13
CA GLY A 271 -8.43 10.94 2.26
C GLY A 271 -7.82 10.70 3.65
N THR A 272 -6.49 10.46 3.73
CA THR A 272 -5.77 10.30 5.01
C THR A 272 -4.86 11.50 5.25
N LYS A 273 -4.99 12.11 6.43
CA LYS A 273 -4.17 13.27 6.84
C LYS A 273 -2.84 12.82 7.44
N VAL A 274 -1.75 13.44 6.97
CA VAL A 274 -0.39 13.21 7.48
C VAL A 274 0.19 14.53 7.96
N VAL A 275 0.85 14.54 9.12
CA VAL A 275 1.54 15.72 9.65
C VAL A 275 2.54 16.24 8.63
N CYS A 276 2.51 17.54 8.36
CA CYS A 276 3.35 18.21 7.39
C CYS A 276 4.16 19.34 8.05
N HIS A 277 5.45 19.41 7.72
CA HIS A 277 6.29 20.54 8.12
C HIS A 277 6.85 21.22 6.88
N THR A 278 6.67 22.51 6.76
CA THR A 278 7.25 23.32 5.69
C THR A 278 8.61 23.86 6.11
N LEU A 279 9.67 23.42 5.44
CA LEU A 279 11.05 23.82 5.73
C LEU A 279 11.60 24.73 4.63
N PRO A 280 11.87 26.01 4.96
CA PRO A 280 12.55 26.90 4.04
C PRO A 280 14.03 26.55 3.92
N ILE A 281 14.51 26.44 2.69
CA ILE A 281 15.89 26.11 2.37
C ILE A 281 16.68 27.40 2.19
N ARG A 282 17.88 27.42 2.78
CA ARG A 282 18.92 28.43 2.54
C ARG A 282 20.25 27.74 2.30
N PRO A 283 21.13 28.32 1.49
CA PRO A 283 22.51 27.86 1.37
C PRO A 283 23.19 27.68 2.73
N GLY A 284 23.85 26.55 2.94
CA GLY A 284 24.56 26.25 4.19
C GLY A 284 23.73 25.54 5.28
N ARG A 285 22.42 25.32 5.07
CA ARG A 285 21.62 24.46 6.00
C ARG A 285 21.86 22.99 5.71
N ASN A 286 22.14 22.22 6.75
CA ASN A 286 22.21 20.77 6.65
C ASN A 286 20.80 20.19 6.79
N LEU A 287 20.21 19.82 5.65
CA LEU A 287 18.83 19.28 5.60
C LEU A 287 18.71 17.95 6.33
N ALA A 288 19.72 17.08 6.26
CA ALA A 288 19.67 15.77 6.92
C ALA A 288 19.53 15.92 8.44
N VAL A 289 20.27 16.83 9.06
CA VAL A 289 20.16 17.11 10.50
C VAL A 289 18.77 17.62 10.88
N ILE A 290 18.19 18.48 10.05
CA ILE A 290 16.84 19.01 10.30
C ILE A 290 15.78 17.88 10.17
N VAL A 291 15.90 17.04 9.16
CA VAL A 291 15.01 15.89 8.94
C VAL A 291 15.12 14.90 10.10
N GLU A 292 16.34 14.55 10.54
CA GLU A 292 16.57 13.70 11.72
C GLU A 292 15.89 14.27 12.97
N THR A 293 16.06 15.58 13.20
CA THR A 293 15.45 16.25 14.35
C THR A 293 13.93 16.27 14.26
N ALA A 294 13.37 16.53 13.08
CA ALA A 294 11.93 16.51 12.85
C ALA A 294 11.34 15.12 13.08
N ALA A 295 11.99 14.06 12.57
CA ALA A 295 11.57 12.68 12.79
C ALA A 295 11.60 12.30 14.28
N ALA A 296 12.68 12.63 14.99
CA ALA A 296 12.81 12.38 16.40
C ALA A 296 11.74 13.13 17.22
N ASN A 297 11.47 14.39 16.89
CA ASN A 297 10.44 15.22 17.54
C ASN A 297 9.03 14.67 17.27
N ASN A 298 8.72 14.24 16.03
CA ASN A 298 7.46 13.60 15.69
C ASN A 298 7.23 12.33 16.51
N ARG A 299 8.26 11.50 16.65
CA ARG A 299 8.22 10.32 17.50
C ARG A 299 7.96 10.65 18.97
N GLN A 300 8.59 11.71 19.50
CA GLN A 300 8.35 12.15 20.89
C GLN A 300 6.90 12.63 21.08
N LYS A 301 6.34 13.37 20.10
CA LYS A 301 4.93 13.77 20.13
C LYS A 301 4.00 12.56 20.15
N LYS A 302 4.25 11.53 19.33
CA LYS A 302 3.49 10.27 19.35
C LYS A 302 3.57 9.54 20.71
N LEU A 303 4.66 9.69 21.42
CA LEU A 303 4.85 9.15 22.79
C LEU A 303 4.25 10.03 23.90
N GLY A 304 3.58 11.13 23.51
CA GLY A 304 2.87 12.02 24.46
C GLY A 304 3.67 13.21 24.96
N TYR A 305 4.90 13.45 24.48
CA TYR A 305 5.69 14.63 24.86
C TYR A 305 5.78 15.64 23.73
N ASN A 306 5.28 16.87 23.98
CA ASN A 306 5.35 17.98 23.05
C ASN A 306 6.16 19.13 23.64
N ALA A 307 7.39 19.34 23.17
CA ALA A 307 8.30 20.35 23.68
C ALA A 307 7.77 21.79 23.53
N ALA A 308 7.04 22.09 22.45
CA ALA A 308 6.46 23.40 22.23
C ALA A 308 5.35 23.71 23.25
N GLN A 309 4.48 22.74 23.52
CA GLN A 309 3.43 22.87 24.55
C GLN A 309 4.04 22.99 25.95
N GLU A 310 5.07 22.22 26.25
CA GLU A 310 5.77 22.28 27.53
C GLU A 310 6.45 23.64 27.72
N LEU A 311 7.11 24.18 26.71
CA LEU A 311 7.67 25.52 26.77
C LEU A 311 6.58 26.59 26.99
N TYR A 312 5.47 26.49 26.26
CA TYR A 312 4.35 27.40 26.40
C TYR A 312 3.76 27.38 27.84
N ARG A 313 3.57 26.17 28.40
CA ARG A 313 3.12 26.00 29.78
C ARG A 313 4.06 26.67 30.78
N ARG A 314 5.37 26.48 30.65
CA ARG A 314 6.39 27.11 31.54
C ARG A 314 6.37 28.61 31.44
N VAL A 315 6.25 29.17 30.24
CA VAL A 315 6.13 30.62 30.03
C VAL A 315 4.87 31.17 30.72
N GLN A 316 3.71 30.53 30.54
CA GLN A 316 2.47 30.94 31.21
C GLN A 316 2.55 30.86 32.74
N GLU A 317 3.16 29.82 33.28
CA GLU A 317 3.38 29.68 34.72
C GLU A 317 4.31 30.80 35.26
N SER A 318 5.35 31.14 34.51
CA SER A 318 6.26 32.25 34.86
C SER A 318 5.54 33.60 34.87
N ILE A 319 4.68 33.86 33.85
CA ILE A 319 3.95 35.16 33.73
C ILE A 319 2.83 35.24 34.79
N SER A 320 2.17 34.14 35.11
CA SER A 320 1.06 34.12 36.08
C SER A 320 1.49 34.15 37.55
N GLY A 321 2.78 34.26 37.84
CA GLY A 321 3.32 34.40 39.18
C GLY A 321 3.23 33.15 40.06
N LYS A 322 2.91 31.98 39.50
CA LYS A 322 2.90 30.70 40.21
C LYS A 322 4.29 30.07 40.32
N GLY A 323 5.28 30.68 39.78
CA GLY A 323 6.69 30.30 39.92
C GLY A 323 7.34 30.90 41.16
N LYS A 324 6.83 30.62 42.36
CA LYS A 324 7.58 30.86 43.61
C LYS A 324 8.25 29.59 44.09
N GLY A 325 9.54 29.60 43.99
CA GLY A 325 10.44 28.89 44.90
C GLY A 325 10.74 27.46 44.60
N THR A 326 11.90 27.24 44.00
CA THR A 326 12.94 26.44 44.70
C THR A 326 14.28 26.70 44.01
N LEU A 327 15.15 27.34 44.73
CA LEU A 327 16.60 27.35 44.51
C LEU A 327 17.17 25.99 44.78
#